data_ba1b770c82497229a6e4a8bf4a7b8765
#
_entry.id   ba1b770c82497229a6e4a8bf4a7b8765
#
_cell.length_a   1.000
_cell.length_b   1.000
_cell.length_c   1.000
_cell.angle_alpha   90.00
_cell.angle_beta   90.00
_cell.angle_gamma   90.00
#
_symmetry.space_group_name_H-M   'P 1'
#
loop_
_entity.id
_entity.type
_entity.pdbx_description
1 polymer ?
#
loop_
_entity_poly.entity_id
_entity_poly.type
_entity_poly.pdbx_seq_one_letter_code
_entity_poly.pdbx_strand_id
1 'polypeptide(L)'
;VNFAIQTNGLMIDEQWAVFLAENRFLVGISIDGIKALHDELRPDAFGRSTWARVTKALSLLQKNKVDTNILCVVTRSCAKSPVKVYHTLQKLGGNYLQFTPCLDPLGKPRGSMPYSITPELYGHFLCGLFDEWYRDWQAG
;
A
#
# COMPACT_ATOMS: atom_id res chain seq x y z
N VAL A 1 -5.47 -25.09 6.01
CA VAL A 1 -6.25 -23.90 5.63
C VAL A 1 -5.28 -22.72 5.61
N ASN A 2 -5.27 -21.92 4.54
CA ASN A 2 -4.49 -20.71 4.46
C ASN A 2 -5.36 -19.53 4.89
N PHE A 3 -4.91 -18.76 5.87
CA PHE A 3 -5.63 -17.59 6.35
C PHE A 3 -4.99 -16.33 5.75
N ALA A 4 -5.83 -15.38 5.32
CA ALA A 4 -5.39 -14.06 4.90
C ALA A 4 -6.31 -12.99 5.48
N ILE A 5 -5.73 -11.84 5.84
CA ILE A 5 -6.49 -10.66 6.26
C ILE A 5 -5.96 -9.43 5.55
N GLN A 6 -6.83 -8.43 5.42
CA GLN A 6 -6.44 -7.07 4.99
C GLN A 6 -6.73 -6.09 6.12
N THR A 7 -5.79 -5.18 6.37
CA THR A 7 -5.91 -4.23 7.49
C THR A 7 -5.31 -2.87 7.15
N ASN A 8 -5.83 -1.82 7.80
CA ASN A 8 -5.19 -0.51 7.82
C ASN A 8 -3.99 -0.44 8.80
N GLY A 9 -3.74 -1.51 9.56
CA GLY A 9 -2.61 -1.62 10.47
C GLY A 9 -2.71 -0.84 11.78
N LEU A 10 -3.74 -0.03 11.98
CA LEU A 10 -3.79 0.91 13.12
C LEU A 10 -3.95 0.25 14.49
N MET A 11 -4.47 -0.99 14.51
CA MET A 11 -4.68 -1.78 15.73
C MET A 11 -3.68 -2.92 15.89
N ILE A 12 -2.71 -3.03 14.99
CA ILE A 12 -1.66 -4.05 15.10
C ILE A 12 -0.66 -3.64 16.19
N ASP A 13 -0.57 -4.48 17.21
CA ASP A 13 0.40 -4.42 18.29
C ASP A 13 1.26 -5.70 18.32
N GLU A 14 2.12 -5.84 19.34
CA GLU A 14 3.00 -7.01 19.47
C GLU A 14 2.19 -8.30 19.64
N GLN A 15 1.08 -8.29 20.40
CA GLN A 15 0.24 -9.48 20.61
C GLN A 15 -0.40 -9.93 19.30
N TRP A 16 -0.93 -9.00 18.51
CA TRP A 16 -1.44 -9.28 17.18
C TRP A 16 -0.36 -9.83 16.26
N ALA A 17 0.83 -9.24 16.25
CA ALA A 17 1.92 -9.69 15.39
C ALA A 17 2.35 -11.13 15.70
N VAL A 18 2.46 -11.48 16.98
CA VAL A 18 2.76 -12.85 17.43
C VAL A 18 1.65 -13.82 17.01
N PHE A 19 0.39 -13.49 17.30
CA PHE A 19 -0.76 -14.33 16.92
C PHE A 19 -0.81 -14.61 15.43
N LEU A 20 -0.61 -13.58 14.58
CA LEU A 20 -0.64 -13.71 13.13
C LEU A 20 0.52 -14.58 12.61
N ALA A 21 1.70 -14.48 13.23
CA ALA A 21 2.85 -15.32 12.91
C ALA A 21 2.60 -16.79 13.27
N GLU A 22 2.18 -17.07 14.51
CA GLU A 22 1.91 -18.43 15.01
C GLU A 22 0.85 -19.15 14.17
N ASN A 23 -0.15 -18.43 13.69
CA ASN A 23 -1.24 -18.95 12.87
C ASN A 23 -0.99 -18.84 11.37
N ARG A 24 0.21 -18.42 10.94
CA ARG A 24 0.64 -18.35 9.53
C ARG A 24 -0.32 -17.55 8.63
N PHE A 25 -0.72 -16.38 9.11
CA PHE A 25 -1.53 -15.47 8.32
C PHE A 25 -0.70 -14.77 7.24
N LEU A 26 -1.30 -14.62 6.05
CA LEU A 26 -0.86 -13.60 5.10
C LEU A 26 -1.57 -12.27 5.43
N VAL A 27 -0.82 -11.23 5.71
CA VAL A 27 -1.37 -9.93 6.10
C VAL A 27 -1.16 -8.89 5.00
N GLY A 28 -2.25 -8.48 4.36
CA GLY A 28 -2.27 -7.34 3.46
C GLY A 28 -2.40 -6.04 4.25
N ILE A 29 -1.35 -5.22 4.28
CA ILE A 29 -1.38 -3.92 4.99
C ILE A 29 -1.57 -2.78 3.99
N SER A 30 -2.52 -1.89 4.28
CA SER A 30 -2.85 -0.77 3.40
C SER A 30 -1.90 0.41 3.61
N ILE A 31 -1.03 0.67 2.61
CA ILE A 31 -0.14 1.83 2.60
C ILE A 31 -0.17 2.47 1.21
N ASP A 32 -0.67 3.70 1.10
CA ASP A 32 -0.82 4.37 -0.20
C ASP A 32 0.40 5.24 -0.51
N GLY A 33 1.28 4.71 -1.33
CA GLY A 33 2.39 5.44 -1.93
C GLY A 33 3.37 6.05 -0.93
N ILE A 34 3.42 7.39 -0.89
CA ILE A 34 4.30 8.17 -0.01
C ILE A 34 3.52 8.78 1.15
N LYS A 35 4.23 9.19 2.22
CA LYS A 35 3.61 9.75 3.43
C LYS A 35 2.53 10.80 3.16
N ALA A 36 2.81 11.78 2.29
CA ALA A 36 1.86 12.85 2.01
C ALA A 36 0.55 12.34 1.39
N LEU A 37 0.65 11.39 0.43
CA LEU A 37 -0.52 10.78 -0.21
C LEU A 37 -1.28 9.88 0.76
N HIS A 38 -0.56 9.09 1.55
CA HIS A 38 -1.18 8.23 2.55
C HIS A 38 -1.98 9.02 3.58
N ASP A 39 -1.38 10.07 4.14
CA ASP A 39 -2.04 10.88 5.17
C ASP A 39 -3.23 11.68 4.64
N GLU A 40 -3.22 12.07 3.35
CA GLU A 40 -4.35 12.71 2.67
C GLU A 40 -5.53 11.74 2.51
N LEU A 41 -5.24 10.47 2.15
CA LEU A 41 -6.26 9.50 1.78
C LEU A 41 -6.73 8.65 2.97
N ARG A 42 -5.89 8.47 3.99
CA ARG A 42 -6.13 7.60 5.15
C ARG A 42 -5.89 8.31 6.49
N PRO A 43 -6.52 9.46 6.72
CA PRO A 43 -6.48 10.05 8.06
C PRO A 43 -7.22 9.14 9.07
N ASP A 44 -6.95 9.29 10.36
CA ASP A 44 -7.77 8.65 11.40
C ASP A 44 -9.12 9.38 11.55
N ALA A 45 -9.98 8.86 12.43
CA ALA A 45 -11.31 9.43 12.68
C ALA A 45 -11.29 10.91 13.16
N PHE A 46 -10.12 11.41 13.55
CA PHE A 46 -9.90 12.79 14.00
C PHE A 46 -9.13 13.63 12.95
N GLY A 47 -8.95 13.11 11.73
CA GLY A 47 -8.21 13.79 10.66
C GLY A 47 -6.69 13.79 10.84
N ARG A 48 -6.13 12.99 11.76
CA ARG A 48 -4.68 12.97 12.03
C ARG A 48 -3.96 11.97 11.13
N SER A 49 -2.67 12.25 10.89
CA SER A 49 -1.75 11.36 10.16
C SER A 49 -1.73 9.95 10.76
N THR A 50 -1.79 8.95 9.88
CA THR A 50 -1.68 7.52 10.24
C THR A 50 -0.38 6.89 9.78
N TRP A 51 0.43 7.58 8.96
CA TRP A 51 1.66 7.05 8.38
C TRP A 51 2.61 6.40 9.39
N ALA A 52 2.95 7.12 10.46
CA ALA A 52 3.89 6.60 11.47
C ALA A 52 3.34 5.35 12.18
N ARG A 53 2.03 5.28 12.39
CA ARG A 53 1.37 4.14 13.03
C ARG A 53 1.37 2.92 12.13
N VAL A 54 1.01 3.08 10.85
CA VAL A 54 0.95 1.95 9.91
C VAL A 54 2.33 1.43 9.55
N THR A 55 3.34 2.30 9.40
CA THR A 55 4.72 1.86 9.15
C THR A 55 5.33 1.15 10.34
N LYS A 56 5.00 1.58 11.58
CA LYS A 56 5.36 0.85 12.79
C LYS A 56 4.69 -0.54 12.83
N ALA A 57 3.40 -0.63 12.48
CA ALA A 57 2.69 -1.90 12.41
C ALA A 57 3.33 -2.86 11.39
N LEU A 58 3.69 -2.38 10.20
CA LEU A 58 4.42 -3.17 9.21
C LEU A 58 5.76 -3.68 9.78
N SER A 59 6.52 -2.82 10.45
CA SER A 59 7.79 -3.22 11.08
C SER A 59 7.60 -4.29 12.18
N LEU A 60 6.51 -4.23 12.95
CA LEU A 60 6.17 -5.25 13.96
C LEU A 60 5.85 -6.60 13.30
N LEU A 61 5.05 -6.59 12.22
CA LEU A 61 4.74 -7.80 11.47
C LEU A 61 6.01 -8.43 10.88
N GLN A 62 6.87 -7.63 10.26
CA GLN A 62 8.14 -8.10 9.68
C GLN A 62 9.10 -8.67 10.76
N LYS A 63 9.23 -7.98 11.89
CA LYS A 63 10.04 -8.45 13.05
C LYS A 63 9.57 -9.82 13.54
N ASN A 64 8.27 -10.07 13.55
CA ASN A 64 7.66 -11.33 13.95
C ASN A 64 7.56 -12.35 12.78
N LYS A 65 8.17 -12.05 11.62
CA LYS A 65 8.20 -12.94 10.44
C LYS A 65 6.81 -13.30 9.90
N VAL A 66 5.85 -12.39 10.03
CA VAL A 66 4.54 -12.54 9.41
C VAL A 66 4.66 -12.31 7.92
N ASP A 67 4.08 -13.18 7.12
CA ASP A 67 3.99 -12.97 5.67
C ASP A 67 3.14 -11.73 5.37
N THR A 68 3.74 -10.74 4.71
CA THR A 68 3.09 -9.46 4.46
C THR A 68 3.12 -9.08 2.99
N ASN A 69 2.03 -8.46 2.51
CA ASN A 69 2.03 -7.68 1.28
C ASN A 69 1.52 -6.26 1.55
N ILE A 70 2.05 -5.28 0.83
CA ILE A 70 1.56 -3.90 0.89
C ILE A 70 0.51 -3.72 -0.20
N LEU A 71 -0.66 -3.22 0.21
CA LEU A 71 -1.77 -2.87 -0.67
C LEU A 71 -1.78 -1.36 -0.88
N CYS A 72 -1.58 -0.92 -2.10
CA CYS A 72 -1.57 0.49 -2.47
C CYS A 72 -2.69 0.80 -3.46
N VAL A 73 -3.57 1.72 -3.09
CA VAL A 73 -4.59 2.26 -4.00
C VAL A 73 -3.98 3.38 -4.84
N VAL A 74 -4.03 3.21 -6.14
CA VAL A 74 -3.46 4.16 -7.10
C VAL A 74 -4.50 5.19 -7.48
N THR A 75 -4.41 6.37 -6.88
CA THR A 75 -5.20 7.56 -7.24
C THR A 75 -4.50 8.36 -8.34
N ARG A 76 -5.18 9.39 -8.86
CA ARG A 76 -4.59 10.35 -9.82
C ARG A 76 -3.27 10.94 -9.32
N SER A 77 -3.19 11.31 -8.05
CA SER A 77 -1.97 11.89 -7.45
C SER A 77 -0.87 10.84 -7.30
N CYS A 78 -1.22 9.63 -6.87
CA CYS A 78 -0.30 8.50 -6.75
C CYS A 78 0.31 8.14 -8.11
N ALA A 79 -0.51 8.07 -9.15
CA ALA A 79 -0.10 7.66 -10.48
C ALA A 79 0.90 8.60 -11.19
N LYS A 80 1.02 9.84 -10.73
CA LYS A 80 2.00 10.81 -11.26
C LYS A 80 3.45 10.56 -10.82
N SER A 81 3.68 9.66 -9.86
CA SER A 81 5.01 9.48 -9.26
C SER A 81 5.34 7.99 -9.05
N PRO A 82 5.27 7.13 -10.09
CA PRO A 82 5.45 5.68 -9.95
C PRO A 82 6.79 5.31 -9.30
N VAL A 83 7.88 5.92 -9.74
CA VAL A 83 9.24 5.69 -9.23
C VAL A 83 9.34 5.98 -7.73
N LYS A 84 8.83 7.14 -7.31
CA LYS A 84 8.87 7.57 -5.90
C LYS A 84 8.01 6.66 -5.02
N VAL A 85 6.83 6.27 -5.52
CA VAL A 85 5.93 5.32 -4.84
C VAL A 85 6.62 3.98 -4.65
N TYR A 86 7.15 3.41 -5.73
CA TYR A 86 7.85 2.12 -5.71
C TYR A 86 8.98 2.11 -4.68
N HIS A 87 9.94 3.02 -4.80
CA HIS A 87 11.07 3.06 -3.88
C HIS A 87 10.70 3.36 -2.43
N THR A 88 9.62 4.13 -2.21
CA THR A 88 9.14 4.37 -0.84
C THR A 88 8.61 3.08 -0.20
N LEU A 89 7.78 2.33 -0.92
CA LEU A 89 7.21 1.09 -0.42
C LEU A 89 8.27 -0.01 -0.27
N GLN A 90 9.24 -0.08 -1.20
CA GLN A 90 10.37 -0.99 -1.12
C GLN A 90 11.26 -0.70 0.11
N LYS A 91 11.56 0.56 0.40
CA LYS A 91 12.32 0.98 1.60
C LYS A 91 11.64 0.63 2.92
N LEU A 92 10.32 0.46 2.93
CA LEU A 92 9.57 -0.04 4.07
C LEU A 92 9.68 -1.58 4.24
N GLY A 93 10.44 -2.25 3.37
CA GLY A 93 10.57 -3.71 3.36
C GLY A 93 9.41 -4.40 2.65
N GLY A 94 8.73 -3.70 1.74
CA GLY A 94 7.66 -4.26 0.91
C GLY A 94 8.20 -5.18 -0.18
N ASN A 95 8.40 -6.46 0.15
CA ASN A 95 8.82 -7.46 -0.83
C ASN A 95 7.68 -7.84 -1.80
N TYR A 96 6.45 -7.74 -1.35
CA TYR A 96 5.26 -8.00 -2.16
C TYR A 96 4.38 -6.75 -2.17
N LEU A 97 4.22 -6.16 -3.36
CA LEU A 97 3.45 -4.94 -3.58
C LEU A 97 2.26 -5.23 -4.48
N GLN A 98 1.09 -4.82 -4.07
CA GLN A 98 -0.13 -4.90 -4.88
C GLN A 98 -0.67 -3.50 -5.14
N PHE A 99 -0.86 -3.17 -6.41
CA PHE A 99 -1.38 -1.88 -6.85
C PHE A 99 -2.77 -2.04 -7.45
N THR A 100 -3.75 -1.33 -6.89
CA THR A 100 -5.15 -1.39 -7.33
C THR A 100 -5.58 0.00 -7.77
N PRO A 101 -6.15 0.17 -8.98
CA PRO A 101 -6.65 1.47 -9.39
C PRO A 101 -7.79 1.93 -8.50
N CYS A 102 -7.80 3.22 -8.15
CA CYS A 102 -8.91 3.81 -7.43
C CYS A 102 -10.16 3.82 -8.31
N LEU A 103 -11.26 3.32 -7.79
CA LEU A 103 -12.54 3.30 -8.48
C LEU A 103 -13.38 4.52 -8.11
N ASP A 104 -14.13 5.03 -9.08
CA ASP A 104 -15.15 6.04 -8.84
C ASP A 104 -16.34 5.44 -8.08
N PRO A 105 -17.05 6.24 -7.28
CA PRO A 105 -18.25 5.78 -6.59
C PRO A 105 -19.33 5.35 -7.59
N LEU A 106 -20.06 4.30 -7.23
CA LEU A 106 -21.22 3.86 -8.02
C LEU A 106 -22.22 4.99 -8.19
N GLY A 107 -22.72 5.15 -9.41
CA GLY A 107 -23.72 6.18 -9.75
C GLY A 107 -23.14 7.58 -9.99
N LYS A 108 -21.82 7.75 -9.92
CA LYS A 108 -21.17 9.00 -10.35
C LYS A 108 -20.54 8.84 -11.75
N PRO A 109 -20.46 9.92 -12.54
CA PRO A 109 -19.76 9.88 -13.81
C PRO A 109 -18.27 9.48 -13.60
N ARG A 110 -17.74 8.68 -14.52
CA ARG A 110 -16.32 8.30 -14.50
C ARG A 110 -15.43 9.54 -14.60
N GLY A 111 -14.36 9.58 -13.80
CA GLY A 111 -13.43 10.70 -13.79
C GLY A 111 -13.89 11.94 -13.02
N SER A 112 -15.06 11.90 -12.37
CA SER A 112 -15.68 13.08 -11.74
C SER A 112 -15.06 13.45 -10.39
N MET A 113 -14.32 12.54 -9.78
CA MET A 113 -13.73 12.81 -8.45
C MET A 113 -12.29 13.35 -8.57
N PRO A 114 -11.81 14.15 -7.62
CA PRO A 114 -10.43 14.67 -7.62
C PRO A 114 -9.37 13.57 -7.68
N TYR A 115 -9.66 12.41 -7.11
CA TYR A 115 -8.77 11.25 -7.06
C TYR A 115 -8.94 10.28 -8.24
N SER A 116 -9.95 10.47 -9.11
CA SER A 116 -10.22 9.58 -10.24
C SER A 116 -8.99 9.42 -11.14
N ILE A 117 -8.72 8.19 -11.53
CA ILE A 117 -7.62 7.85 -12.43
C ILE A 117 -8.16 7.50 -13.81
N THR A 118 -7.45 7.92 -14.87
CA THR A 118 -7.77 7.49 -16.23
C THR A 118 -7.00 6.23 -16.62
N PRO A 119 -7.49 5.43 -17.59
CA PRO A 119 -6.77 4.25 -18.06
C PRO A 119 -5.36 4.56 -18.55
N GLU A 120 -5.17 5.68 -19.25
CA GLU A 120 -3.87 6.11 -19.77
C GLU A 120 -2.89 6.44 -18.64
N LEU A 121 -3.36 7.16 -17.62
CA LEU A 121 -2.53 7.50 -16.46
C LEU A 121 -2.17 6.25 -15.64
N TYR A 122 -3.11 5.32 -15.49
CA TYR A 122 -2.84 4.06 -14.82
C TYR A 122 -1.85 3.19 -15.62
N GLY A 123 -2.02 3.11 -16.95
CA GLY A 123 -1.05 2.43 -17.82
C GLY A 123 0.36 3.02 -17.71
N HIS A 124 0.46 4.35 -17.71
CA HIS A 124 1.74 5.05 -17.51
C HIS A 124 2.38 4.73 -16.14
N PHE A 125 1.56 4.67 -15.08
CA PHE A 125 2.00 4.28 -13.77
C PHE A 125 2.56 2.84 -13.75
N LEU A 126 1.85 1.89 -14.36
CA LEU A 126 2.29 0.50 -14.43
C LEU A 126 3.59 0.33 -15.23
N CYS A 127 3.76 1.05 -16.35
CA CYS A 127 5.02 1.06 -17.10
C CYS A 127 6.18 1.57 -16.24
N GLY A 128 5.99 2.70 -15.54
CA GLY A 128 7.02 3.24 -14.65
C GLY A 128 7.37 2.32 -13.47
N LEU A 129 6.39 1.61 -12.92
CA LEU A 129 6.64 0.58 -11.91
C LEU A 129 7.42 -0.60 -12.47
N PHE A 130 7.03 -1.07 -13.66
CA PHE A 130 7.70 -2.20 -14.31
C PHE A 130 9.17 -1.88 -14.61
N ASP A 131 9.46 -0.68 -15.09
CA ASP A 131 10.83 -0.25 -15.40
C ASP A 131 11.72 -0.26 -14.15
N GLU A 132 11.21 0.19 -13.00
CA GLU A 132 11.96 0.16 -11.73
C GLU A 132 12.12 -1.26 -11.21
N TRP A 133 11.03 -2.04 -11.18
CA TRP A 133 11.08 -3.42 -10.75
C TRP A 133 12.03 -4.26 -11.61
N TYR A 134 11.99 -4.08 -12.93
CA TYR A 134 12.86 -4.81 -13.86
C TYR A 134 14.34 -4.44 -13.69
N ARG A 135 14.61 -3.17 -13.41
CA ARG A 135 15.97 -2.69 -13.09
C ARG A 135 16.52 -3.32 -11.82
N ASP A 136 15.71 -3.37 -10.77
CA ASP A 136 16.06 -4.02 -9.51
C ASP A 136 16.28 -5.53 -9.70
N TRP A 137 15.41 -6.18 -10.47
CA TRP A 137 15.53 -7.60 -10.78
C TRP A 137 16.81 -7.93 -11.57
N GLN A 138 17.24 -7.06 -12.48
CA GLN A 138 18.51 -7.23 -13.20
C GLN A 138 19.74 -7.00 -12.30
N ALA A 139 19.61 -6.18 -11.29
CA ALA A 139 20.70 -5.87 -10.36
C ALA A 139 20.95 -6.97 -9.30
N GLY A 140 20.01 -7.93 -9.13
CA GLY A 140 20.09 -9.05 -8.17
C GLY A 140 19.50 -8.67 -6.84
#